data_aefaa7a49b22d730f10cbce37d831b97
#
_entry.id   aefaa7a49b22d730f10cbce37d831b97
#
_cell.length_a   1.000
_cell.length_b   1.000
_cell.length_c   1.000
_cell.angle_alpha   90.00
_cell.angle_beta   90.00
_cell.angle_gamma   90.00
#
_symmetry.space_group_name_H-M   'P 1'
#
loop_
_entity.id
_entity.type
_entity.pdbx_description
1 polymer ?
#
loop_
_entity_poly.entity_id
_entity_poly.type
_entity_poly.pdbx_seq_one_letter_code
_entity_poly.pdbx_strand_id
1 'polypeptide(L)'
;MATSTVHPNHQLISSEDVEGTNVYDMKGSKIGDIDHLMIDKLSGRVTYAVMSFGGFLGLGHSHYPVPWGALKYDTKLNGYVTGITENQLKDAPAFSDDSWSDRSWEAQTYRHYNVAPYWA
;
A
#
# COMPACT_ATOMS: atom_id res chain seq x y z
N MET A 1 -23.02 -1.01 3.95
CA MET A 1 -22.69 -0.49 4.30
C MET A 1 -21.86 0.14 4.25
N ALA A 2 -21.77 0.30 4.13
CA ALA A 2 -20.96 0.86 4.31
C ALA A 2 -20.65 1.64 4.68
N THR A 3 -21.13 1.79 4.85
CA THR A 3 -21.01 2.91 5.44
C THR A 3 -19.65 3.39 5.53
N SER A 4 -19.46 4.58 5.46
CA SER A 4 -18.17 5.19 5.62
C SER A 4 -17.62 4.85 6.93
N THR A 5 -16.42 4.46 6.89
CA THR A 5 -15.73 4.04 8.05
C THR A 5 -14.76 5.09 8.54
N VAL A 6 -14.69 6.21 7.84
CA VAL A 6 -13.81 7.30 8.23
C VAL A 6 -14.52 8.21 9.22
N HIS A 7 -13.88 8.46 10.35
CA HIS A 7 -14.42 9.30 11.40
C HIS A 7 -13.65 10.62 11.41
N PRO A 8 -14.25 11.71 10.92
CA PRO A 8 -13.51 12.98 10.80
C PRO A 8 -13.09 13.60 12.11
N ASN A 9 -13.65 13.13 13.23
CA ASN A 9 -13.38 13.72 14.53
C ASN A 9 -12.12 13.21 15.21
N HIS A 10 -11.44 12.23 14.63
CA HIS A 10 -10.18 11.74 15.18
C HIS A 10 -9.26 11.27 14.07
N GLN A 11 -8.01 11.08 14.42
CA GLN A 11 -6.96 10.75 13.45
C GLN A 11 -6.74 9.26 13.29
N LEU A 12 -7.50 8.46 13.98
CA LEU A 12 -7.32 7.01 13.90
C LEU A 12 -8.27 6.41 12.89
N ILE A 13 -7.81 5.33 12.27
CA ILE A 13 -8.62 4.54 11.36
C ILE A 13 -8.44 3.08 11.74
N SER A 14 -9.51 2.31 11.71
CA SER A 14 -9.39 0.90 12.06
C SER A 14 -8.75 0.13 10.89
N SER A 15 -8.08 -0.98 11.21
CA SER A 15 -7.48 -1.82 10.18
C SER A 15 -8.53 -2.35 9.19
N GLU A 16 -9.73 -2.65 9.68
CA GLU A 16 -10.81 -3.11 8.82
C GLU A 16 -11.20 -2.05 7.80
N ASP A 17 -11.12 -0.78 8.19
CA ASP A 17 -11.49 0.32 7.33
C ASP A 17 -10.41 0.65 6.32
N VAL A 18 -9.16 0.36 6.65
CA VAL A 18 -8.06 0.54 5.71
C VAL A 18 -8.20 -0.45 4.56
N GLU A 19 -8.63 -1.66 4.85
CA GLU A 19 -8.88 -2.66 3.81
C GLU A 19 -10.01 -2.18 2.91
N GLY A 20 -9.79 -2.25 1.61
CA GLY A 20 -10.75 -1.77 0.64
C GLY A 20 -10.68 -0.27 0.37
N THR A 21 -9.84 0.47 1.10
CA THR A 21 -9.71 1.91 0.88
C THR A 21 -9.07 2.17 -0.48
N ASN A 22 -9.61 3.16 -1.19
CA ASN A 22 -9.09 3.52 -2.50
C ASN A 22 -7.72 4.16 -2.42
N VAL A 23 -6.92 3.93 -3.45
CA VAL A 23 -5.63 4.58 -3.61
C VAL A 23 -5.66 5.37 -4.91
N TYR A 24 -5.17 6.59 -4.85
CA TYR A 24 -5.21 7.56 -5.94
C TYR A 24 -3.79 7.96 -6.33
N ASP A 25 -3.63 8.34 -7.60
CA ASP A 25 -2.36 8.93 -8.03
C ASP A 25 -2.32 10.41 -7.63
N MET A 26 -1.24 11.08 -8.00
CA MET A 26 -1.04 12.49 -7.63
C MET A 26 -2.02 13.43 -8.32
N LYS A 27 -2.74 12.96 -9.31
CA LYS A 27 -3.75 13.75 -10.02
C LYS A 27 -5.15 13.51 -9.48
N GLY A 28 -5.28 12.62 -8.52
CA GLY A 28 -6.58 12.30 -7.93
C GLY A 28 -7.34 11.20 -8.64
N SER A 29 -6.71 10.50 -9.57
CA SER A 29 -7.36 9.39 -10.25
C SER A 29 -7.18 8.11 -9.44
N LYS A 30 -8.24 7.34 -9.30
CA LYS A 30 -8.17 6.07 -8.59
C LYS A 30 -7.33 5.09 -9.39
N ILE A 31 -6.34 4.48 -8.75
CA ILE A 31 -5.47 3.50 -9.39
C ILE A 31 -5.60 2.12 -8.80
N GLY A 32 -6.23 1.98 -7.65
CA GLY A 32 -6.39 0.67 -7.02
C GLY A 32 -6.97 0.80 -5.64
N ASP A 33 -6.85 -0.25 -4.87
CA ASP A 33 -7.30 -0.22 -3.47
C ASP A 33 -6.38 -1.10 -2.63
N ILE A 34 -6.49 -0.94 -1.32
CA ILE A 34 -5.69 -1.72 -0.37
C ILE A 34 -6.44 -3.01 -0.08
N ASP A 35 -5.79 -4.13 -0.34
CA ASP A 35 -6.37 -5.44 -0.02
C ASP A 35 -6.18 -5.74 1.47
N HIS A 36 -4.95 -5.63 1.94
CA HIS A 36 -4.64 -5.84 3.36
C HIS A 36 -3.29 -5.23 3.70
N LEU A 37 -2.96 -5.24 4.98
CA LEU A 37 -1.71 -4.68 5.50
C LEU A 37 -0.83 -5.79 6.05
N MET A 38 0.47 -5.58 5.98
CA MET A 38 1.43 -6.42 6.69
C MET A 38 1.97 -5.63 7.87
N ILE A 39 1.91 -6.22 9.05
CA ILE A 39 2.25 -5.55 10.29
C ILE A 39 3.42 -6.30 10.94
N ASP A 40 4.44 -5.56 11.35
CA ASP A 40 5.56 -6.14 12.06
C ASP A 40 5.08 -6.61 13.44
N LYS A 41 5.27 -7.88 13.73
CA LYS A 41 4.75 -8.48 14.95
C LYS A 41 5.31 -7.85 16.22
N LEU A 42 6.57 -7.50 16.19
CA LEU A 42 7.26 -7.04 17.39
C LEU A 42 6.98 -5.57 17.70
N SER A 43 7.01 -4.73 16.67
CA SER A 43 6.83 -3.29 16.87
C SER A 43 5.38 -2.85 16.77
N GLY A 44 4.54 -3.64 16.10
CA GLY A 44 3.17 -3.23 15.80
C GLY A 44 3.06 -2.25 14.65
N ARG A 45 4.16 -1.97 13.94
CA ARG A 45 4.15 -0.99 12.85
C ARG A 45 3.64 -1.61 11.57
N VAL A 46 2.89 -0.83 10.81
CA VAL A 46 2.49 -1.21 9.46
C VAL A 46 3.71 -1.08 8.56
N THR A 47 4.01 -2.14 7.81
CA THR A 47 5.22 -2.19 6.99
C THR A 47 4.92 -2.11 5.50
N TYR A 48 3.87 -2.77 5.06
CA TYR A 48 3.46 -2.79 3.65
C TYR A 48 1.95 -2.69 3.54
N ALA A 49 1.50 -2.08 2.46
CA ALA A 49 0.14 -2.24 1.98
C ALA A 49 0.18 -3.19 0.79
N VAL A 50 -0.61 -4.25 0.82
CA VAL A 50 -0.73 -5.15 -0.33
C VAL A 50 -1.89 -4.63 -1.15
N MET A 51 -1.60 -4.13 -2.34
CA MET A 51 -2.56 -3.42 -3.16
C MET A 51 -3.02 -4.23 -4.35
N SER A 52 -4.28 -4.00 -4.72
CA SER A 52 -4.84 -4.50 -5.97
C SER A 52 -4.95 -3.35 -6.95
N PHE A 53 -4.53 -3.61 -8.19
CA PHE A 53 -4.60 -2.60 -9.25
C PHE A 53 -5.45 -3.13 -10.40
N GLY A 54 -6.66 -3.41 -10.22
CA GLY A 54 -7.51 -4.05 -11.21
C GLY A 54 -7.04 -3.70 -12.62
N GLY A 55 -7.21 -4.27 -13.64
CA GLY A 55 -6.67 -4.15 -14.98
C GLY A 55 -6.38 -2.74 -15.52
N PHE A 56 -6.57 -1.72 -14.70
CA PHE A 56 -6.36 -0.32 -15.05
C PHE A 56 -4.98 -0.06 -15.65
N LEU A 57 -3.95 -0.67 -15.09
CA LEU A 57 -2.59 -0.50 -15.58
C LEU A 57 -2.13 -1.64 -16.49
N GLY A 58 -3.03 -2.53 -16.87
CA GLY A 58 -2.66 -3.68 -17.68
C GLY A 58 -1.89 -4.72 -16.88
N LEU A 59 -1.91 -4.61 -15.56
CA LEU A 59 -1.15 -5.51 -14.68
C LEU A 59 -1.97 -6.72 -14.22
N GLY A 60 -3.25 -6.77 -14.59
CA GLY A 60 -4.13 -7.86 -14.20
C GLY A 60 -4.57 -7.74 -12.76
N HIS A 61 -4.81 -8.89 -12.13
CA HIS A 61 -5.35 -8.92 -10.78
C HIS A 61 -4.33 -9.27 -9.72
N SER A 62 -3.06 -9.13 -10.04
CA SER A 62 -2.01 -9.44 -9.08
C SER A 62 -2.02 -8.47 -7.92
N HIS A 63 -1.57 -8.94 -6.78
CA HIS A 63 -1.39 -8.13 -5.60
C HIS A 63 0.06 -7.65 -5.53
N TYR A 64 0.24 -6.39 -5.16
CA TYR A 64 1.55 -5.75 -5.16
C TYR A 64 1.85 -5.21 -3.77
N PRO A 65 2.83 -5.79 -3.06
CA PRO A 65 3.27 -5.21 -1.79
C PRO A 65 4.01 -3.90 -2.05
N VAL A 66 3.54 -2.83 -1.43
CA VAL A 66 4.25 -1.56 -1.52
C VAL A 66 4.57 -1.10 -0.09
N PRO A 67 5.74 -0.45 0.12
CA PRO A 67 6.08 0.04 1.44
C PRO A 67 5.00 1.01 1.95
N TRP A 68 4.66 0.88 3.21
CA TRP A 68 3.64 1.76 3.81
C TRP A 68 3.99 3.23 3.66
N GLY A 69 5.29 3.57 3.76
CA GLY A 69 5.73 4.95 3.63
C GLY A 69 5.51 5.58 2.27
N ALA A 70 5.17 4.78 1.26
CA ALA A 70 4.88 5.31 -0.08
C ALA A 70 3.44 5.82 -0.21
N LEU A 71 2.61 5.63 0.81
CA LEU A 71 1.21 6.06 0.80
C LEU A 71 0.98 7.14 1.82
N LYS A 72 0.15 8.12 1.48
CA LYS A 72 -0.25 9.18 2.40
C LYS A 72 -1.76 9.34 2.40
N TYR A 73 -2.34 9.39 3.59
CA TYR A 73 -3.78 9.55 3.69
C TYR A 73 -4.18 10.97 3.29
N ASP A 74 -5.22 11.08 2.49
CA ASP A 74 -5.77 12.37 2.07
C ASP A 74 -7.20 12.48 2.59
N THR A 75 -7.41 13.41 3.50
CA THR A 75 -8.72 13.56 4.16
C THR A 75 -9.80 14.02 3.20
N LYS A 76 -9.45 14.70 2.15
CA LYS A 76 -10.44 15.15 1.17
C LYS A 76 -10.95 14.00 0.32
N LEU A 77 -10.06 13.06 0.00
CA LEU A 77 -10.42 11.90 -0.82
C LEU A 77 -10.88 10.73 0.03
N ASN A 78 -10.66 10.79 1.34
CA ASN A 78 -10.92 9.66 2.25
C ASN A 78 -10.22 8.40 1.76
N GLY A 79 -8.98 8.55 1.31
CA GLY A 79 -8.19 7.45 0.80
C GLY A 79 -6.74 7.82 0.80
N TYR A 80 -5.93 6.98 0.19
CA TYR A 80 -4.49 7.18 0.15
C TYR A 80 -4.04 7.70 -1.20
N VAL A 81 -2.99 8.50 -1.19
CA VAL A 81 -2.38 9.04 -2.41
C VAL A 81 -0.95 8.52 -2.48
N THR A 82 -0.51 8.17 -3.67
CA THR A 82 0.84 7.69 -3.87
C THR A 82 1.43 8.28 -5.15
N GLY A 83 2.76 8.44 -5.15
CA GLY A 83 3.51 8.80 -6.34
C GLY A 83 4.05 7.62 -7.12
N ILE A 84 3.70 6.39 -6.70
CA ILE A 84 4.17 5.19 -7.39
C ILE A 84 3.63 5.18 -8.81
N THR A 85 4.53 4.89 -9.77
CA THR A 85 4.16 4.86 -11.19
C THR A 85 3.92 3.42 -11.64
N GLU A 86 3.26 3.30 -12.79
CA GLU A 86 3.05 2.00 -13.43
C GLU A 86 4.36 1.28 -13.69
N ASN A 87 5.38 2.01 -14.14
CA ASN A 87 6.68 1.39 -14.41
C ASN A 87 7.33 0.86 -13.15
N GLN A 88 7.20 1.59 -12.04
CA GLN A 88 7.73 1.10 -10.77
C GLN A 88 7.07 -0.22 -10.36
N LEU A 89 5.76 -0.32 -10.58
CA LEU A 89 5.05 -1.55 -10.25
C LEU A 89 5.51 -2.70 -11.13
N LYS A 90 5.68 -2.45 -12.42
CA LYS A 90 6.12 -3.50 -13.36
C LYS A 90 7.53 -3.98 -13.08
N ASP A 91 8.39 -3.07 -12.63
CA ASP A 91 9.81 -3.38 -12.41
C ASP A 91 10.12 -3.79 -10.97
N ALA A 92 9.12 -3.88 -10.12
CA ALA A 92 9.33 -4.22 -8.72
C ALA A 92 9.91 -5.63 -8.58
N PRO A 93 10.67 -5.89 -7.51
CA PRO A 93 11.19 -7.24 -7.26
C PRO A 93 10.05 -8.25 -7.22
N ALA A 94 10.29 -9.41 -7.83
CA ALA A 94 9.27 -10.46 -7.90
C ALA A 94 8.85 -10.88 -6.49
N PHE A 95 7.55 -11.02 -6.30
CA PHE A 95 6.98 -11.36 -5.00
C PHE A 95 6.39 -12.76 -5.01
N SER A 96 6.61 -13.48 -3.92
CA SER A 96 5.96 -14.74 -3.64
C SER A 96 5.69 -14.81 -2.15
N ASP A 97 4.97 -15.85 -1.70
CA ASP A 97 4.69 -15.98 -0.27
C ASP A 97 5.96 -16.08 0.56
N ASP A 98 7.03 -16.61 0.00
CA ASP A 98 8.31 -16.74 0.69
C ASP A 98 9.02 -15.39 0.86
N SER A 99 8.60 -14.37 0.12
CA SER A 99 9.22 -13.05 0.21
C SER A 99 9.10 -12.46 1.61
N TRP A 100 8.02 -12.79 2.32
CA TRP A 100 7.83 -12.26 3.67
C TRP A 100 8.90 -12.72 4.66
N SER A 101 9.61 -13.78 4.34
CA SER A 101 10.71 -14.28 5.17
C SER A 101 12.08 -13.94 4.60
N ASP A 102 12.12 -13.09 3.58
CA ASP A 102 13.35 -12.80 2.84
C ASP A 102 13.73 -11.33 3.00
N ARG A 103 14.66 -11.05 3.92
CA ARG A 103 15.11 -9.69 4.18
C ARG A 103 15.76 -9.07 2.93
N SER A 104 16.38 -9.88 2.07
CA SER A 104 16.97 -9.36 0.84
C SER A 104 15.89 -8.82 -0.09
N TRP A 105 14.78 -9.55 -0.23
CA TRP A 105 13.64 -9.06 -1.03
C TRP A 105 13.08 -7.77 -0.42
N GLU A 106 12.94 -7.74 0.90
CA GLU A 106 12.42 -6.55 1.57
C GLU A 106 13.32 -5.34 1.32
N ALA A 107 14.63 -5.52 1.45
CA ALA A 107 15.58 -4.42 1.25
C ALA A 107 15.51 -3.91 -0.19
N GLN A 108 15.43 -4.82 -1.16
CA GLN A 108 15.32 -4.44 -2.56
C GLN A 108 14.01 -3.70 -2.84
N THR A 109 12.92 -4.15 -2.23
CA THR A 109 11.62 -3.54 -2.43
C THR A 109 11.58 -2.13 -1.87
N TYR A 110 12.07 -1.93 -0.66
CA TYR A 110 12.12 -0.59 -0.08
C TYR A 110 13.01 0.34 -0.89
N ARG A 111 14.16 -0.16 -1.35
CA ARG A 111 15.05 0.64 -2.20
C ARG A 111 14.38 0.98 -3.53
N HIS A 112 13.67 0.02 -4.10
CA HIS A 112 13.01 0.20 -5.39
C HIS A 112 11.99 1.35 -5.33
N TYR A 113 11.26 1.47 -4.23
CA TYR A 113 10.26 2.52 -4.07
C TYR A 113 10.80 3.75 -3.35
N ASN A 114 12.10 3.76 -3.05
CA ASN A 114 12.77 4.90 -2.43
C ASN A 114 12.18 5.27 -1.08
N VAL A 115 11.90 4.26 -0.27
CA VAL A 115 11.37 4.42 1.08
C VAL A 115 12.37 3.82 2.06
N ALA A 116 12.60 4.50 3.18
CA ALA A 116 13.50 3.97 4.21
C ALA A 116 12.92 2.69 4.80
N PRO A 117 13.73 1.65 5.01
CA PRO A 117 13.23 0.39 5.55
C PRO A 117 12.64 0.58 6.94
N TYR A 118 11.60 -0.23 7.24
CA TYR A 118 10.91 -0.11 8.52
C TYR A 118 11.78 -0.55 9.70
N TRP A 119 12.83 -1.31 9.44
CA TRP A 119 13.75 -1.77 10.48
C TRP A 119 14.93 -0.83 10.69
N ALA A 120 15.02 0.23 9.93
CA ALA A 120 16.15 1.17 10.04
C ALA A 120 15.95 2.16 11.19
#